data_979d14e745153522d835a91ffb1f8e8d
#
_entry.id   979d14e745153522d835a91ffb1f8e8d
#
_cell.length_a   1.000
_cell.length_b   1.000
_cell.length_c   1.000
_cell.angle_alpha   90.00
_cell.angle_beta   90.00
_cell.angle_gamma   90.00
#
_symmetry.space_group_name_H-M   'P 1'
#
loop_
_entity.id
_entity.type
_entity.pdbx_description
1 polymer ?
#
loop_
_entity_poly.entity_id
_entity_poly.type
_entity_poly.pdbx_seq_one_letter_code
_entity_poly.pdbx_strand_id
1 'polypeptide(L)'
;MVKFVKGNEAVVMGALYAGCDLYFGYPITPASEIAHGAAKWFPMLGRTFVQAECETASVNMMFGAAAAGKLCMTATSGPGFSLMQEGISYLAGAELPAVVVNINRAGPGLGNVYPEQSDYTPAVKGGGHGNYKAFTVAPASAQEMCDLTILAFRMATKWRTPAVVFADGLQGQMMESVKLPDSEDAKPDFSDWAAQGEAKTRTNLVKSIFLDAAQQEEFNQKLQDKYAKMEADALSETYLADDAGILIVAYGISSRIARTTAETLRAEGIKAGCFRPITLSPFPREALAAAAKGRKVMVIALDAGQFADDVRLNLAKAGLGQEAAGVELVSRMGGQVVTVDDAVAAAKKVV
;
A
#
# COMPACT_ATOMS: atom_id res chain seq x y z
N MET A 1 -18.95 3.93 -16.14
CA MET A 1 -20.14 3.81 -15.20
C MET A 1 -19.74 4.42 -13.87
N VAL A 2 -20.65 5.15 -13.18
CA VAL A 2 -20.40 5.66 -11.81
C VAL A 2 -21.25 4.88 -10.81
N LYS A 3 -20.65 4.50 -9.67
CA LYS A 3 -21.34 3.80 -8.58
C LYS A 3 -21.03 4.48 -7.26
N PHE A 4 -22.01 4.56 -6.35
CA PHE A 4 -21.83 5.03 -4.98
C PHE A 4 -21.63 3.83 -4.07
N VAL A 5 -20.40 3.62 -3.61
CA VAL A 5 -19.96 2.37 -2.95
C VAL A 5 -18.99 2.64 -1.80
N LYS A 6 -18.81 1.67 -0.91
CA LYS A 6 -17.77 1.69 0.11
C LYS A 6 -16.37 1.52 -0.52
N GLY A 7 -15.35 2.04 0.16
CA GLY A 7 -13.96 1.82 -0.25
C GLY A 7 -13.60 0.33 -0.37
N ASN A 8 -14.04 -0.50 0.58
CA ASN A 8 -13.84 -1.96 0.49
C ASN A 8 -14.48 -2.59 -0.76
N GLU A 9 -15.67 -2.13 -1.16
CA GLU A 9 -16.31 -2.60 -2.40
C GLU A 9 -15.56 -2.09 -3.65
N ALA A 10 -15.02 -0.88 -3.59
CA ALA A 10 -14.21 -0.30 -4.66
C ALA A 10 -12.92 -1.10 -4.92
N VAL A 11 -12.29 -1.66 -3.87
CA VAL A 11 -11.16 -2.61 -4.01
C VAL A 11 -11.56 -3.83 -4.85
N VAL A 12 -12.70 -4.45 -4.55
CA VAL A 12 -13.19 -5.61 -5.31
C VAL A 12 -13.40 -5.25 -6.78
N MET A 13 -14.00 -4.08 -7.02
CA MET A 13 -14.18 -3.59 -8.40
C MET A 13 -12.84 -3.37 -9.09
N GLY A 14 -11.88 -2.72 -8.43
CA GLY A 14 -10.52 -2.56 -8.96
C GLY A 14 -9.85 -3.89 -9.33
N ALA A 15 -9.96 -4.88 -8.45
CA ALA A 15 -9.43 -6.22 -8.71
C ALA A 15 -10.07 -6.89 -9.93
N LEU A 16 -11.38 -6.76 -10.08
CA LEU A 16 -12.10 -7.30 -11.24
C LEU A 16 -11.64 -6.64 -12.54
N TYR A 17 -11.51 -5.30 -12.55
CA TYR A 17 -11.03 -4.56 -13.72
C TYR A 17 -9.54 -4.77 -14.02
N ALA A 18 -8.74 -5.10 -13.01
CA ALA A 18 -7.34 -5.53 -13.18
C ALA A 18 -7.20 -6.95 -13.78
N GLY A 19 -8.29 -7.66 -13.98
CA GLY A 19 -8.27 -9.03 -14.51
C GLY A 19 -7.91 -10.10 -13.47
N CYS A 20 -8.07 -9.83 -12.17
CA CYS A 20 -7.77 -10.78 -11.09
C CYS A 20 -8.56 -12.09 -11.28
N ASP A 21 -7.88 -13.24 -11.27
CA ASP A 21 -8.47 -14.55 -11.48
C ASP A 21 -9.01 -15.18 -10.20
N LEU A 22 -8.28 -14.99 -9.08
CA LEU A 22 -8.55 -15.71 -7.83
C LEU A 22 -8.47 -14.78 -6.61
N TYR A 23 -9.40 -14.97 -5.71
CA TYR A 23 -9.36 -14.42 -4.36
C TYR A 23 -9.23 -15.53 -3.34
N PHE A 24 -8.26 -15.43 -2.45
CA PHE A 24 -8.10 -16.29 -1.29
C PHE A 24 -8.18 -15.43 -0.03
N GLY A 25 -8.99 -15.79 0.95
CA GLY A 25 -9.05 -14.96 2.13
C GLY A 25 -9.68 -15.62 3.34
N TYR A 26 -9.37 -15.05 4.49
CA TYR A 26 -9.98 -15.36 5.77
C TYR A 26 -10.70 -14.09 6.28
N PRO A 27 -11.96 -14.18 6.74
CA PRO A 27 -12.71 -13.00 7.16
C PRO A 27 -12.09 -12.30 8.35
N ILE A 28 -11.81 -11.01 8.21
CA ILE A 28 -11.29 -10.18 9.30
C ILE A 28 -11.81 -8.75 9.17
N THR A 29 -12.28 -8.17 10.28
CA THR A 29 -12.74 -6.77 10.35
C THR A 29 -11.51 -5.84 10.49
N PRO A 30 -11.49 -4.69 9.72
CA PRO A 30 -12.53 -4.10 8.89
C PRO A 30 -12.44 -4.41 7.38
N ALA A 31 -11.77 -5.47 6.96
CA ALA A 31 -11.63 -5.89 5.55
C ALA A 31 -12.76 -6.83 5.06
N SER A 32 -13.74 -7.18 5.91
CA SER A 32 -14.72 -8.24 5.65
C SER A 32 -15.56 -7.99 4.39
N GLU A 33 -15.90 -6.74 4.04
CA GLU A 33 -16.68 -6.45 2.84
C GLU A 33 -15.92 -6.76 1.55
N ILE A 34 -14.58 -6.77 1.58
CA ILE A 34 -13.78 -7.19 0.42
C ILE A 34 -14.00 -8.69 0.18
N ALA A 35 -13.91 -9.50 1.24
CA ALA A 35 -14.18 -10.94 1.14
C ALA A 35 -15.62 -11.23 0.70
N HIS A 36 -16.62 -10.53 1.27
CA HIS A 36 -18.04 -10.66 0.89
C HIS A 36 -18.26 -10.27 -0.58
N GLY A 37 -17.68 -9.15 -1.02
CA GLY A 37 -17.75 -8.71 -2.41
C GLY A 37 -17.09 -9.71 -3.36
N ALA A 38 -15.92 -10.23 -3.01
CA ALA A 38 -15.23 -11.25 -3.80
C ALA A 38 -16.05 -12.55 -3.86
N ALA A 39 -16.60 -13.03 -2.74
CA ALA A 39 -17.45 -14.22 -2.69
C ALA A 39 -18.69 -14.10 -3.59
N LYS A 40 -19.21 -12.88 -3.76
CA LYS A 40 -20.35 -12.61 -4.64
C LYS A 40 -19.92 -12.52 -6.11
N TRP A 41 -18.96 -11.67 -6.42
CA TRP A 41 -18.70 -11.28 -7.81
C TRP A 41 -17.77 -12.23 -8.56
N PHE A 42 -16.78 -12.84 -7.89
CA PHE A 42 -15.84 -13.74 -8.58
C PHE A 42 -16.53 -14.93 -9.22
N PRO A 43 -17.36 -15.72 -8.49
CA PRO A 43 -18.07 -16.85 -9.11
C PRO A 43 -19.05 -16.42 -10.20
N MET A 44 -19.74 -15.28 -10.03
CA MET A 44 -20.66 -14.75 -11.05
C MET A 44 -19.97 -14.39 -12.37
N LEU A 45 -18.68 -14.07 -12.32
CA LEU A 45 -17.85 -13.74 -13.49
C LEU A 45 -16.94 -14.89 -13.94
N GLY A 46 -17.19 -16.12 -13.46
CA GLY A 46 -16.39 -17.31 -13.80
C GLY A 46 -14.99 -17.30 -13.21
N ARG A 47 -14.76 -16.51 -12.14
CA ARG A 47 -13.50 -16.44 -11.39
C ARG A 47 -13.59 -17.26 -10.10
N THR A 48 -12.46 -17.47 -9.43
CA THR A 48 -12.41 -18.34 -8.26
C THR A 48 -12.38 -17.52 -6.96
N PHE A 49 -13.24 -17.89 -6.02
CA PHE A 49 -13.20 -17.45 -4.62
C PHE A 49 -12.98 -18.67 -3.72
N VAL A 50 -12.02 -18.57 -2.81
CA VAL A 50 -11.77 -19.58 -1.77
C VAL A 50 -11.66 -18.91 -0.42
N GLN A 51 -12.49 -19.35 0.53
CA GLN A 51 -12.30 -19.02 1.94
C GLN A 51 -11.33 -20.02 2.55
N ALA A 52 -10.17 -19.51 2.97
CA ALA A 52 -9.15 -20.31 3.66
C ALA A 52 -9.47 -20.43 5.15
N GLU A 53 -8.84 -21.37 5.82
CA GLU A 53 -8.96 -21.58 7.27
C GLU A 53 -8.18 -20.57 8.11
N CYS A 54 -7.21 -19.86 7.51
CA CYS A 54 -6.45 -18.78 8.14
C CYS A 54 -5.70 -17.94 7.09
N GLU A 55 -5.13 -16.81 7.51
CA GLU A 55 -4.37 -15.91 6.64
C GLU A 55 -3.09 -16.56 6.09
N THR A 56 -2.43 -17.41 6.89
CA THR A 56 -1.25 -18.17 6.44
C THR A 56 -1.60 -19.11 5.28
N ALA A 57 -2.74 -19.78 5.35
CA ALA A 57 -3.22 -20.60 4.24
C ALA A 57 -3.55 -19.76 3.01
N SER A 58 -4.20 -18.60 3.20
CA SER A 58 -4.53 -17.68 2.10
C SER A 58 -3.29 -17.28 1.30
N VAL A 59 -2.22 -16.82 1.96
CA VAL A 59 -1.00 -16.37 1.27
C VAL A 59 -0.26 -17.54 0.59
N ASN A 60 -0.30 -18.75 1.16
CA ASN A 60 0.29 -19.93 0.52
C ASN A 60 -0.52 -20.40 -0.70
N MET A 61 -1.85 -20.30 -0.67
CA MET A 61 -2.69 -20.51 -1.87
C MET A 61 -2.38 -19.48 -2.96
N MET A 62 -2.14 -18.21 -2.59
CA MET A 62 -1.70 -17.17 -3.53
C MET A 62 -0.35 -17.52 -4.16
N PHE A 63 0.60 -18.06 -3.39
CA PHE A 63 1.88 -18.52 -3.91
C PHE A 63 1.69 -19.56 -5.03
N GLY A 64 0.89 -20.59 -4.77
CA GLY A 64 0.58 -21.63 -5.77
C GLY A 64 -0.12 -21.08 -7.01
N ALA A 65 -1.11 -20.20 -6.83
CA ALA A 65 -1.83 -19.57 -7.93
C ALA A 65 -0.94 -18.68 -8.79
N ALA A 66 -0.14 -17.81 -8.15
CA ALA A 66 0.80 -16.94 -8.85
C ALA A 66 1.89 -17.76 -9.58
N ALA A 67 2.42 -18.83 -8.96
CA ALA A 67 3.37 -19.73 -9.60
C ALA A 67 2.80 -20.41 -10.86
N ALA A 68 1.48 -20.65 -10.87
CA ALA A 68 0.76 -21.15 -12.05
C ALA A 68 0.36 -20.05 -13.08
N GLY A 69 0.85 -18.82 -12.90
CA GLY A 69 0.58 -17.71 -13.82
C GLY A 69 -0.85 -17.16 -13.70
N LYS A 70 -1.41 -17.13 -12.50
CA LYS A 70 -2.72 -16.53 -12.24
C LYS A 70 -2.59 -15.23 -11.45
N LEU A 71 -3.37 -14.23 -11.82
CA LEU A 71 -3.52 -13.02 -11.02
C LEU A 71 -4.37 -13.32 -9.80
N CYS A 72 -3.83 -13.09 -8.61
CA CYS A 72 -4.51 -13.41 -7.36
C CYS A 72 -4.35 -12.32 -6.31
N MET A 73 -5.31 -12.27 -5.40
CA MET A 73 -5.31 -11.34 -4.28
C MET A 73 -5.85 -11.96 -3.00
N THR A 74 -5.55 -11.27 -1.90
CA THR A 74 -6.20 -11.43 -0.60
C THR A 74 -6.47 -10.05 0.01
N ALA A 75 -7.36 -10.01 1.02
CA ALA A 75 -7.54 -8.85 1.88
C ALA A 75 -7.53 -9.27 3.34
N THR A 76 -6.89 -8.45 4.17
CA THR A 76 -6.69 -8.72 5.59
C THR A 76 -6.60 -7.42 6.40
N SER A 77 -6.31 -7.54 7.69
CA SER A 77 -6.11 -6.44 8.63
C SER A 77 -5.12 -6.86 9.72
N GLY A 78 -4.35 -5.92 10.26
CA GLY A 78 -3.55 -6.05 11.47
C GLY A 78 -2.96 -7.44 11.74
N PRO A 79 -3.58 -8.22 12.64
CA PRO A 79 -3.08 -9.55 13.00
C PRO A 79 -2.95 -10.52 11.82
N GLY A 80 -3.88 -10.48 10.88
CA GLY A 80 -3.82 -11.32 9.67
C GLY A 80 -2.71 -10.89 8.73
N PHE A 81 -2.42 -9.59 8.63
CA PHE A 81 -1.27 -9.09 7.88
C PHE A 81 0.05 -9.55 8.49
N SER A 82 0.13 -9.60 9.83
CA SER A 82 1.27 -10.18 10.54
C SER A 82 1.50 -11.65 10.19
N LEU A 83 0.43 -12.46 10.16
CA LEU A 83 0.50 -13.89 9.79
C LEU A 83 0.93 -14.12 8.33
N MET A 84 0.69 -13.17 7.44
CA MET A 84 1.06 -13.29 6.02
C MET A 84 2.52 -12.94 5.71
N GLN A 85 3.27 -12.35 6.64
CA GLN A 85 4.59 -11.77 6.34
C GLN A 85 5.60 -12.79 5.80
N GLU A 86 5.59 -14.02 6.30
CA GLU A 86 6.42 -15.11 5.77
C GLU A 86 6.06 -15.41 4.31
N GLY A 87 4.77 -15.61 4.02
CA GLY A 87 4.30 -15.88 2.65
C GLY A 87 4.56 -14.74 1.68
N ILE A 88 4.46 -13.48 2.11
CA ILE A 88 4.84 -12.30 1.32
C ILE A 88 6.33 -12.35 0.97
N SER A 89 7.19 -12.76 1.92
CA SER A 89 8.61 -12.93 1.66
C SER A 89 8.88 -14.04 0.63
N TYR A 90 8.12 -15.13 0.67
CA TYR A 90 8.22 -16.21 -0.32
C TYR A 90 7.78 -15.78 -1.70
N LEU A 91 6.66 -15.03 -1.81
CA LEU A 91 6.22 -14.43 -3.07
C LEU A 91 7.32 -13.53 -3.68
N ALA A 92 7.93 -12.68 -2.87
CA ALA A 92 9.02 -11.81 -3.32
C ALA A 92 10.28 -12.59 -3.72
N GLY A 93 10.66 -13.60 -2.93
CA GLY A 93 11.81 -14.47 -3.18
C GLY A 93 11.65 -15.38 -4.41
N ALA A 94 10.42 -15.71 -4.79
CA ALA A 94 10.10 -16.45 -6.01
C ALA A 94 9.74 -15.55 -7.19
N GLU A 95 9.82 -14.22 -7.04
CA GLU A 95 9.42 -13.21 -8.03
C GLU A 95 7.98 -13.42 -8.55
N LEU A 96 7.04 -13.64 -7.65
CA LEU A 96 5.64 -13.90 -7.96
C LEU A 96 4.77 -12.65 -7.78
N PRO A 97 4.01 -12.23 -8.80
CA PRO A 97 3.06 -11.14 -8.70
C PRO A 97 1.82 -11.57 -7.89
N ALA A 98 1.49 -10.81 -6.87
CA ALA A 98 0.26 -10.99 -6.09
C ALA A 98 -0.11 -9.69 -5.40
N VAL A 99 -1.40 -9.49 -5.06
CA VAL A 99 -1.86 -8.28 -4.38
C VAL A 99 -2.40 -8.61 -2.99
N VAL A 100 -1.86 -7.97 -1.97
CA VAL A 100 -2.35 -8.03 -0.59
C VAL A 100 -2.97 -6.69 -0.23
N VAL A 101 -4.22 -6.69 0.19
CA VAL A 101 -4.90 -5.48 0.68
C VAL A 101 -4.90 -5.52 2.20
N ASN A 102 -4.31 -4.52 2.84
CA ASN A 102 -4.37 -4.35 4.28
C ASN A 102 -5.28 -3.16 4.62
N ILE A 103 -6.43 -3.46 5.21
CA ILE A 103 -7.30 -2.44 5.81
C ILE A 103 -6.92 -2.35 7.27
N ASN A 104 -5.96 -1.46 7.56
CA ASN A 104 -5.28 -1.38 8.83
C ASN A 104 -6.23 -1.01 9.97
N ARG A 105 -6.06 -1.66 11.11
CA ARG A 105 -6.77 -1.39 12.36
C ARG A 105 -5.81 -1.24 13.53
N ALA A 106 -6.31 -0.65 14.62
CA ALA A 106 -5.51 -0.38 15.79
C ALA A 106 -5.05 -1.64 16.54
N GLY A 107 -3.75 -1.67 16.86
CA GLY A 107 -3.06 -2.66 17.69
C GLY A 107 -2.53 -2.06 19.00
N PRO A 108 -1.59 -2.71 19.67
CA PRO A 108 -1.01 -4.04 19.36
C PRO A 108 -1.90 -5.22 19.76
N GLY A 109 -1.49 -6.42 19.37
CA GLY A 109 -2.21 -7.67 19.61
C GLY A 109 -3.49 -7.74 18.76
N LEU A 110 -4.62 -8.16 19.33
CA LEU A 110 -5.92 -8.11 18.65
C LEU A 110 -6.39 -6.67 18.45
N GLY A 111 -6.00 -5.77 19.35
CA GLY A 111 -6.35 -4.36 19.32
C GLY A 111 -7.87 -4.14 19.30
N ASN A 112 -8.29 -3.27 18.38
CA ASN A 112 -9.70 -3.02 18.10
C ASN A 112 -9.95 -2.95 16.57
N VAL A 113 -11.13 -2.55 16.13
CA VAL A 113 -11.51 -2.51 14.71
C VAL A 113 -11.48 -1.10 14.11
N TYR A 114 -11.03 -0.12 14.88
CA TYR A 114 -10.97 1.27 14.46
C TYR A 114 -9.72 1.57 13.60
N PRO A 115 -9.73 2.68 12.82
CA PRO A 115 -8.67 2.97 11.86
C PRO A 115 -7.33 3.27 12.55
N GLU A 116 -6.24 2.80 11.95
CA GLU A 116 -4.88 3.13 12.31
C GLU A 116 -3.95 2.97 11.09
N GLN A 117 -2.70 3.41 11.23
CA GLN A 117 -1.67 3.29 10.19
C GLN A 117 -0.41 2.58 10.72
N SER A 118 -0.52 1.85 11.83
CA SER A 118 0.60 1.26 12.57
C SER A 118 1.25 0.06 11.89
N ASP A 119 0.60 -0.60 10.91
CA ASP A 119 1.22 -1.63 10.08
C ASP A 119 2.16 -1.05 9.00
N TYR A 120 2.53 0.24 9.10
CA TYR A 120 3.40 0.92 8.14
C TYR A 120 4.72 0.16 7.92
N THR A 121 5.42 -0.17 9.00
CA THR A 121 6.72 -0.83 8.90
C THR A 121 6.66 -2.17 8.15
N PRO A 122 5.81 -3.13 8.51
CA PRO A 122 5.72 -4.38 7.75
C PRO A 122 5.20 -4.20 6.32
N ALA A 123 4.38 -3.18 6.05
CA ALA A 123 3.89 -2.90 4.69
C ALA A 123 4.96 -2.28 3.78
N VAL A 124 5.86 -1.46 4.34
CA VAL A 124 6.80 -0.62 3.58
C VAL A 124 8.24 -1.14 3.64
N LYS A 125 8.65 -1.66 4.79
CA LYS A 125 10.01 -2.19 5.02
C LYS A 125 10.09 -3.71 4.93
N GLY A 126 8.92 -4.38 4.97
CA GLY A 126 8.81 -5.82 5.07
C GLY A 126 8.85 -6.30 6.52
N GLY A 127 7.98 -7.27 6.85
CA GLY A 127 7.92 -7.92 8.16
C GLY A 127 8.32 -9.40 8.09
N GLY A 128 8.58 -9.91 6.88
CA GLY A 128 9.01 -11.27 6.65
C GLY A 128 10.52 -11.42 6.57
N HIS A 129 10.94 -12.59 6.10
CA HIS A 129 12.32 -13.02 6.05
C HIS A 129 13.05 -12.48 4.81
N GLY A 130 14.25 -11.94 4.98
CA GLY A 130 15.17 -11.59 3.91
C GLY A 130 15.08 -10.15 3.37
N ASN A 131 15.83 -9.89 2.30
CA ASN A 131 16.07 -8.56 1.73
C ASN A 131 15.10 -8.26 0.58
N TYR A 132 13.80 -8.22 0.85
CA TYR A 132 12.79 -7.97 -0.16
C TYR A 132 12.07 -6.62 0.01
N LYS A 133 11.39 -6.18 -1.06
CA LYS A 133 10.46 -5.05 -1.04
C LYS A 133 9.16 -5.45 -1.74
N ALA A 134 8.04 -4.96 -1.23
CA ALA A 134 6.76 -4.96 -1.91
C ALA A 134 6.51 -3.58 -2.55
N PHE A 135 5.72 -3.54 -3.61
CA PHE A 135 5.21 -2.27 -4.15
C PHE A 135 3.99 -1.86 -3.32
N THR A 136 4.09 -0.77 -2.56
CA THR A 136 3.05 -0.38 -1.60
C THR A 136 2.42 0.95 -1.99
N VAL A 137 1.08 0.97 -2.13
CA VAL A 137 0.27 2.16 -2.44
C VAL A 137 -0.69 2.49 -1.31
N ALA A 138 -0.97 3.78 -1.13
CA ALA A 138 -1.85 4.29 -0.08
C ALA A 138 -2.97 5.16 -0.67
N PRO A 139 -4.17 4.59 -0.92
CA PRO A 139 -5.33 5.35 -1.37
C PRO A 139 -5.79 6.37 -0.33
N ALA A 140 -6.49 7.44 -0.76
CA ALA A 140 -7.09 8.46 0.10
C ALA A 140 -8.60 8.66 -0.15
N SER A 141 -9.18 7.90 -1.08
CA SER A 141 -10.60 7.95 -1.42
C SER A 141 -11.11 6.61 -1.92
N ALA A 142 -12.44 6.42 -2.00
CA ALA A 142 -12.99 5.20 -2.59
C ALA A 142 -12.65 5.08 -4.09
N GLN A 143 -12.50 6.21 -4.82
CA GLN A 143 -12.00 6.16 -6.20
C GLN A 143 -10.59 5.57 -6.24
N GLU A 144 -9.70 6.03 -5.39
CA GLU A 144 -8.33 5.52 -5.34
C GLU A 144 -8.24 4.10 -4.77
N MET A 145 -9.17 3.67 -3.91
CA MET A 145 -9.27 2.26 -3.51
C MET A 145 -9.48 1.35 -4.73
N CYS A 146 -10.22 1.82 -5.76
CA CYS A 146 -10.36 1.13 -7.04
C CYS A 146 -9.10 1.27 -7.89
N ASP A 147 -8.68 2.50 -8.19
CA ASP A 147 -7.63 2.80 -9.16
C ASP A 147 -6.25 2.29 -8.73
N LEU A 148 -5.91 2.44 -7.43
CA LEU A 148 -4.65 1.96 -6.89
C LEU A 148 -4.64 0.44 -6.69
N THR A 149 -5.80 -0.22 -6.56
CA THR A 149 -5.87 -1.69 -6.64
C THR A 149 -5.51 -2.16 -8.05
N ILE A 150 -6.02 -1.50 -9.11
CA ILE A 150 -5.63 -1.78 -10.49
C ILE A 150 -4.13 -1.55 -10.69
N LEU A 151 -3.62 -0.41 -10.21
CA LEU A 151 -2.20 -0.09 -10.26
C LEU A 151 -1.35 -1.14 -9.54
N ALA A 152 -1.78 -1.62 -8.37
CA ALA A 152 -1.07 -2.64 -7.61
C ALA A 152 -0.90 -3.93 -8.42
N PHE A 153 -1.93 -4.39 -9.14
CA PHE A 153 -1.82 -5.54 -10.05
C PHE A 153 -0.86 -5.29 -11.20
N ARG A 154 -0.93 -4.11 -11.83
CA ARG A 154 -0.01 -3.73 -12.92
C ARG A 154 1.44 -3.71 -12.46
N MET A 155 1.69 -3.13 -11.28
CA MET A 155 3.05 -3.02 -10.73
C MET A 155 3.56 -4.35 -10.20
N ALA A 156 2.71 -5.16 -9.56
CA ALA A 156 3.07 -6.53 -9.18
C ALA A 156 3.53 -7.35 -10.40
N THR A 157 2.78 -7.27 -11.49
CA THR A 157 3.10 -7.93 -12.76
C THR A 157 4.37 -7.39 -13.40
N LYS A 158 4.49 -6.06 -13.54
CA LYS A 158 5.66 -5.38 -14.12
C LYS A 158 6.95 -5.75 -13.43
N TRP A 159 6.94 -5.75 -12.11
CA TRP A 159 8.12 -5.94 -11.27
C TRP A 159 8.28 -7.37 -10.76
N ARG A 160 7.33 -8.27 -11.03
CA ARG A 160 7.32 -9.63 -10.49
C ARG A 160 7.66 -9.61 -8.99
N THR A 161 6.81 -8.93 -8.22
CA THR A 161 6.94 -8.76 -6.77
C THR A 161 5.55 -8.61 -6.15
N PRO A 162 5.33 -8.97 -4.89
CA PRO A 162 4.04 -8.68 -4.25
C PRO A 162 3.79 -7.17 -4.19
N ALA A 163 2.52 -6.77 -4.32
CA ALA A 163 2.08 -5.41 -4.09
C ALA A 163 1.11 -5.34 -2.91
N VAL A 164 1.16 -4.23 -2.17
CA VAL A 164 0.30 -3.97 -1.01
C VAL A 164 -0.56 -2.74 -1.29
N VAL A 165 -1.87 -2.87 -1.15
CA VAL A 165 -2.79 -1.73 -1.03
C VAL A 165 -2.97 -1.48 0.47
N PHE A 166 -2.44 -0.38 0.96
CA PHE A 166 -2.39 -0.05 2.38
C PHE A 166 -3.38 1.07 2.71
N ALA A 167 -4.52 0.71 3.25
CA ALA A 167 -5.59 1.59 3.65
C ALA A 167 -5.94 1.38 5.13
N ASP A 168 -6.90 2.12 5.64
CA ASP A 168 -7.38 2.00 7.02
C ASP A 168 -8.89 1.75 7.08
N GLY A 169 -9.39 1.41 8.27
CA GLY A 169 -10.79 1.06 8.50
C GLY A 169 -11.77 2.18 8.14
N LEU A 170 -11.36 3.45 8.25
CA LEU A 170 -12.22 4.58 7.89
C LEU A 170 -12.40 4.65 6.37
N GLN A 171 -11.30 4.54 5.61
CA GLN A 171 -11.32 4.51 4.15
C GLN A 171 -12.12 3.33 3.61
N GLY A 172 -11.95 2.15 4.23
CA GLY A 172 -12.70 0.96 3.84
C GLY A 172 -14.22 1.12 3.98
N GLN A 173 -14.68 1.88 4.97
CA GLN A 173 -16.12 2.09 5.27
C GLN A 173 -16.71 3.35 4.63
N MET A 174 -15.90 4.33 4.21
CA MET A 174 -16.39 5.53 3.56
C MET A 174 -17.09 5.22 2.25
N MET A 175 -18.25 5.83 2.04
CA MET A 175 -19.02 5.73 0.79
C MET A 175 -18.80 6.96 -0.07
N GLU A 176 -18.35 6.75 -1.30
CA GLU A 176 -18.12 7.82 -2.28
C GLU A 176 -18.53 7.36 -3.68
N SER A 177 -18.65 8.33 -4.60
CA SER A 177 -18.88 8.03 -6.01
C SER A 177 -17.58 7.53 -6.66
N VAL A 178 -17.63 6.35 -7.27
CA VAL A 178 -16.52 5.71 -7.96
C VAL A 178 -16.84 5.58 -9.44
N LYS A 179 -16.02 6.18 -10.29
CA LYS A 179 -16.06 6.00 -11.75
C LYS A 179 -15.24 4.77 -12.10
N LEU A 180 -15.92 3.74 -12.59
CA LEU A 180 -15.26 2.50 -13.01
C LEU A 180 -14.61 2.67 -14.39
N PRO A 181 -13.51 1.94 -14.68
CA PRO A 181 -12.92 1.87 -16.03
C PRO A 181 -13.93 1.41 -17.08
N ASP A 182 -13.66 1.69 -18.34
CA ASP A 182 -14.54 1.29 -19.44
C ASP A 182 -14.35 -0.20 -19.84
N SER A 183 -13.18 -0.76 -19.56
CA SER A 183 -12.84 -2.17 -19.86
C SER A 183 -11.88 -2.74 -18.80
N GLU A 184 -11.84 -4.07 -18.71
CA GLU A 184 -10.80 -4.77 -17.94
C GLU A 184 -9.44 -4.67 -18.63
N ASP A 185 -8.37 -4.75 -17.82
CA ASP A 185 -7.01 -4.87 -18.32
C ASP A 185 -6.83 -6.19 -19.09
N ALA A 186 -6.02 -6.15 -20.13
CA ALA A 186 -5.63 -7.36 -20.85
C ALA A 186 -4.82 -8.29 -19.92
N LYS A 187 -5.13 -9.58 -19.96
CA LYS A 187 -4.39 -10.55 -19.16
C LYS A 187 -2.96 -10.69 -19.69
N PRO A 188 -1.95 -10.59 -18.81
CA PRO A 188 -0.56 -10.79 -19.20
C PRO A 188 -0.30 -12.27 -19.54
N ASP A 189 0.64 -12.50 -20.47
CA ASP A 189 1.18 -13.84 -20.72
C ASP A 189 2.36 -14.09 -19.77
N PHE A 190 2.27 -15.14 -18.99
CA PHE A 190 3.30 -15.56 -18.03
C PHE A 190 4.03 -16.85 -18.45
N SER A 191 3.86 -17.30 -19.70
CA SER A 191 4.39 -18.57 -20.17
C SER A 191 5.92 -18.66 -20.18
N ASP A 192 6.62 -17.54 -20.08
CA ASP A 192 8.09 -17.45 -20.00
C ASP A 192 8.67 -17.88 -18.64
N TRP A 193 7.87 -17.84 -17.57
CA TRP A 193 8.34 -18.18 -16.23
C TRP A 193 7.35 -19.02 -15.38
N ALA A 194 6.05 -18.95 -15.63
CA ALA A 194 5.05 -19.62 -14.83
C ALA A 194 4.99 -21.13 -15.09
N ALA A 195 4.75 -21.90 -14.04
CA ALA A 195 4.59 -23.36 -14.11
C ALA A 195 3.12 -23.71 -14.42
N GLN A 196 2.70 -23.54 -15.68
CA GLN A 196 1.28 -23.66 -16.10
C GLN A 196 0.81 -25.09 -16.35
N GLY A 197 1.68 -26.10 -16.19
CA GLY A 197 1.35 -27.51 -16.42
C GLY A 197 1.28 -27.90 -17.91
N GLU A 198 1.65 -27.01 -18.82
CA GLU A 198 1.71 -27.24 -20.26
C GLU A 198 3.09 -27.70 -20.73
N ALA A 199 3.17 -28.35 -21.88
CA ALA A 199 4.45 -28.83 -22.41
C ALA A 199 5.48 -27.72 -22.61
N LYS A 200 5.05 -26.52 -23.04
CA LYS A 200 5.92 -25.35 -23.26
C LYS A 200 6.48 -24.74 -21.97
N THR A 201 5.82 -24.93 -20.83
CA THR A 201 6.21 -24.37 -19.54
C THR A 201 6.83 -25.39 -18.57
N ARG A 202 6.99 -26.65 -18.99
CA ARG A 202 7.48 -27.73 -18.11
C ARG A 202 8.90 -27.53 -17.55
N THR A 203 9.70 -26.68 -18.19
CA THR A 203 11.05 -26.33 -17.76
C THR A 203 11.09 -25.13 -16.81
N ASN A 204 9.96 -24.43 -16.65
CA ASN A 204 9.88 -23.29 -15.75
C ASN A 204 9.95 -23.78 -14.29
N LEU A 205 10.85 -23.16 -13.54
CA LEU A 205 11.08 -23.48 -12.15
C LEU A 205 10.78 -22.26 -11.27
N VAL A 206 9.78 -22.39 -10.43
CA VAL A 206 9.43 -21.38 -9.41
C VAL A 206 9.97 -21.85 -8.07
N LYS A 207 10.93 -21.11 -7.50
CA LYS A 207 11.55 -21.44 -6.22
C LYS A 207 11.99 -20.18 -5.48
N SER A 208 12.13 -20.27 -4.16
CA SER A 208 12.70 -19.23 -3.30
C SER A 208 13.83 -19.79 -2.40
N ILE A 209 14.32 -20.98 -2.67
CA ILE A 209 15.40 -21.61 -1.92
C ILE A 209 16.66 -21.75 -2.80
N PHE A 210 17.79 -21.37 -2.24
CA PHE A 210 19.12 -21.52 -2.82
C PHE A 210 20.05 -22.11 -1.74
N LEU A 211 20.60 -23.29 -2.01
CA LEU A 211 21.46 -23.98 -1.04
C LEU A 211 22.92 -23.48 -1.11
N ASP A 212 23.30 -22.91 -2.25
CA ASP A 212 24.62 -22.31 -2.43
C ASP A 212 24.58 -20.83 -2.07
N ALA A 213 25.48 -20.37 -1.21
CA ALA A 213 25.49 -19.02 -0.68
C ALA A 213 25.81 -17.96 -1.76
N ALA A 214 26.68 -18.29 -2.72
CA ALA A 214 27.04 -17.37 -3.81
C ALA A 214 25.86 -17.18 -4.76
N GLN A 215 25.11 -18.24 -5.09
CA GLN A 215 23.89 -18.14 -5.88
C GLN A 215 22.82 -17.31 -5.17
N GLN A 216 22.67 -17.47 -3.85
CA GLN A 216 21.74 -16.65 -3.07
C GLN A 216 22.14 -15.18 -3.05
N GLU A 217 23.43 -14.87 -2.96
CA GLU A 217 23.95 -13.50 -3.02
C GLU A 217 23.70 -12.87 -4.39
N GLU A 218 24.00 -13.57 -5.48
CA GLU A 218 23.73 -13.11 -6.85
C GLU A 218 22.24 -12.83 -7.07
N PHE A 219 21.36 -13.73 -6.59
CA PHE A 219 19.93 -13.52 -6.66
C PHE A 219 19.47 -12.30 -5.85
N ASN A 220 20.00 -12.12 -4.64
CA ASN A 220 19.70 -10.93 -3.84
C ASN A 220 20.14 -9.64 -4.54
N GLN A 221 21.32 -9.63 -5.19
CA GLN A 221 21.76 -8.46 -5.96
C GLN A 221 20.82 -8.17 -7.12
N LYS A 222 20.39 -9.18 -7.87
CA LYS A 222 19.34 -9.05 -8.91
C LYS A 222 18.07 -8.40 -8.36
N LEU A 223 17.61 -8.83 -7.17
CA LEU A 223 16.45 -8.22 -6.53
C LEU A 223 16.68 -6.76 -6.16
N GLN A 224 17.85 -6.41 -5.61
CA GLN A 224 18.16 -5.02 -5.26
C GLN A 224 18.22 -4.12 -6.51
N ASP A 225 18.80 -4.59 -7.61
CA ASP A 225 18.84 -3.88 -8.90
C ASP A 225 17.43 -3.66 -9.47
N LYS A 226 16.55 -4.64 -9.33
CA LYS A 226 15.13 -4.53 -9.65
C LYS A 226 14.44 -3.44 -8.81
N TYR A 227 14.65 -3.47 -7.50
CA TYR A 227 14.04 -2.49 -6.58
C TYR A 227 14.58 -1.08 -6.78
N ALA A 228 15.84 -0.91 -7.17
CA ALA A 228 16.40 0.39 -7.53
C ALA A 228 15.70 0.95 -8.79
N LYS A 229 15.42 0.11 -9.79
CA LYS A 229 14.66 0.53 -10.99
C LYS A 229 13.20 0.84 -10.69
N MET A 230 12.60 0.14 -9.72
CA MET A 230 11.22 0.37 -9.27
C MET A 230 11.04 1.77 -8.65
N GLU A 231 12.10 2.42 -8.18
CA GLU A 231 12.04 3.79 -7.64
C GLU A 231 11.51 4.81 -8.66
N ALA A 232 11.64 4.56 -9.96
CA ALA A 232 11.09 5.40 -11.02
C ALA A 232 9.54 5.40 -11.09
N ASP A 233 8.88 4.42 -10.49
CA ASP A 233 7.42 4.33 -10.41
C ASP A 233 6.84 4.96 -9.12
N ALA A 234 7.66 5.70 -8.36
CA ALA A 234 7.18 6.41 -7.17
C ALA A 234 6.21 7.54 -7.55
N LEU A 235 5.08 7.60 -6.84
CA LEU A 235 4.00 8.55 -7.09
C LEU A 235 3.72 9.41 -5.86
N SER A 236 3.47 10.69 -6.10
CA SER A 236 3.06 11.65 -5.07
C SER A 236 2.20 12.76 -5.66
N GLU A 237 1.55 13.52 -4.78
CA GLU A 237 0.89 14.78 -5.14
C GLU A 237 1.25 15.88 -4.16
N THR A 238 1.17 17.12 -4.60
CA THR A 238 1.26 18.32 -3.76
C THR A 238 -0.04 19.11 -3.84
N TYR A 239 -0.35 19.81 -2.77
CA TYR A 239 -1.51 20.70 -2.71
C TYR A 239 -1.13 22.01 -2.02
N LEU A 240 -1.32 23.13 -2.69
CA LEU A 240 -0.97 24.49 -2.20
C LEU A 240 0.49 24.60 -1.71
N ALA A 241 1.43 23.83 -2.33
CA ALA A 241 2.79 23.74 -1.83
C ALA A 241 3.73 24.85 -2.35
N ASP A 242 3.43 25.51 -3.48
CA ASP A 242 4.37 26.38 -4.18
C ASP A 242 4.90 27.54 -3.33
N ASP A 243 4.03 28.21 -2.56
CA ASP A 243 4.36 29.34 -1.69
C ASP A 243 4.31 28.99 -0.20
N ALA A 244 4.28 27.72 0.15
CA ALA A 244 4.12 27.27 1.52
C ALA A 244 5.37 27.53 2.37
N GLY A 245 5.20 28.06 3.57
CA GLY A 245 6.24 28.14 4.62
C GLY A 245 6.27 26.87 5.49
N ILE A 246 5.12 26.20 5.63
CA ILE A 246 5.00 24.90 6.30
C ILE A 246 4.45 23.87 5.32
N LEU A 247 5.11 22.71 5.24
CA LEU A 247 4.68 21.57 4.43
C LEU A 247 4.12 20.48 5.35
N ILE A 248 2.84 20.14 5.16
CA ILE A 248 2.18 19.06 5.88
C ILE A 248 2.29 17.77 5.04
N VAL A 249 2.97 16.77 5.59
CA VAL A 249 3.20 15.47 4.93
C VAL A 249 2.27 14.43 5.55
N ALA A 250 1.44 13.80 4.72
CA ALA A 250 0.49 12.79 5.19
C ALA A 250 0.08 11.85 4.05
N TYR A 251 -0.37 10.65 4.37
CA TYR A 251 -0.93 9.70 3.39
C TYR A 251 -2.29 9.14 3.84
N GLY A 252 -2.98 8.45 2.96
CA GLY A 252 -4.26 7.82 3.28
C GLY A 252 -5.28 8.81 3.80
N ILE A 253 -6.04 8.42 4.81
CA ILE A 253 -7.05 9.30 5.43
C ILE A 253 -6.41 10.56 6.05
N SER A 254 -5.21 10.46 6.60
CA SER A 254 -4.49 11.59 7.18
C SER A 254 -4.20 12.70 6.17
N SER A 255 -4.05 12.37 4.87
CA SER A 255 -3.86 13.37 3.81
C SER A 255 -5.09 14.25 3.58
N ARG A 256 -6.29 13.74 3.83
CA ARG A 256 -7.54 14.54 3.76
C ARG A 256 -7.59 15.55 4.90
N ILE A 257 -7.18 15.13 6.09
CA ILE A 257 -7.05 16.02 7.25
C ILE A 257 -6.01 17.09 6.97
N ALA A 258 -4.84 16.71 6.44
CA ALA A 258 -3.78 17.63 6.06
C ALA A 258 -4.27 18.72 5.08
N ARG A 259 -5.07 18.34 4.09
CA ARG A 259 -5.66 19.27 3.11
C ARG A 259 -6.54 20.32 3.75
N THR A 260 -7.52 19.88 4.57
CA THR A 260 -8.41 20.80 5.30
C THR A 260 -7.61 21.66 6.29
N THR A 261 -6.59 21.10 6.94
CA THR A 261 -5.69 21.85 7.84
C THR A 261 -4.95 22.97 7.08
N ALA A 262 -4.41 22.67 5.88
CA ALA A 262 -3.74 23.67 5.07
C ALA A 262 -4.68 24.81 4.62
N GLU A 263 -5.91 24.47 4.21
CA GLU A 263 -6.95 25.46 3.85
C GLU A 263 -7.32 26.33 5.05
N THR A 264 -7.52 25.75 6.24
CA THR A 264 -7.83 26.48 7.47
C THR A 264 -6.71 27.44 7.86
N LEU A 265 -5.45 26.99 7.83
CA LEU A 265 -4.29 27.81 8.13
C LEU A 265 -4.16 28.99 7.14
N ARG A 266 -4.42 28.75 5.84
CA ARG A 266 -4.39 29.81 4.83
C ARG A 266 -5.49 30.84 5.02
N ALA A 267 -6.67 30.43 5.45
CA ALA A 267 -7.73 31.37 5.80
C ALA A 267 -7.33 32.30 6.98
N GLU A 268 -6.39 31.89 7.83
CA GLU A 268 -5.79 32.67 8.91
C GLU A 268 -4.49 33.40 8.50
N GLY A 269 -4.10 33.36 7.22
CA GLY A 269 -2.91 34.04 6.69
C GLY A 269 -1.59 33.25 6.81
N ILE A 270 -1.62 32.00 7.27
CA ILE A 270 -0.45 31.13 7.37
C ILE A 270 -0.33 30.31 6.08
N LYS A 271 0.77 30.45 5.36
CA LYS A 271 1.04 29.76 4.09
C LYS A 271 1.40 28.29 4.35
N ALA A 272 0.39 27.43 4.41
CA ALA A 272 0.55 25.97 4.51
C ALA A 272 0.28 25.30 3.18
N GLY A 273 0.96 24.19 2.93
CA GLY A 273 0.75 23.30 1.79
C GLY A 273 0.91 21.84 2.21
N CYS A 274 0.54 20.92 1.32
CA CYS A 274 0.60 19.49 1.59
C CYS A 274 1.49 18.76 0.59
N PHE A 275 2.13 17.70 1.06
CA PHE A 275 2.75 16.66 0.27
C PHE A 275 2.16 15.31 0.68
N ARG A 276 1.71 14.54 -0.30
CA ARG A 276 1.16 13.20 -0.11
C ARG A 276 1.94 12.19 -0.93
N PRO A 277 2.68 11.24 -0.32
CA PRO A 277 3.11 10.06 -1.04
C PRO A 277 1.88 9.19 -1.38
N ILE A 278 1.72 8.83 -2.64
CA ILE A 278 0.72 7.85 -3.12
C ILE A 278 1.32 6.46 -3.04
N THR A 279 2.59 6.31 -3.43
CA THR A 279 3.38 5.13 -3.13
C THR A 279 4.16 5.34 -1.83
N LEU A 280 4.15 4.31 -0.97
CA LEU A 280 4.96 4.28 0.25
C LEU A 280 6.24 3.44 0.04
N SER A 281 6.20 2.49 -0.91
CA SER A 281 7.34 1.72 -1.39
C SER A 281 7.13 1.44 -2.90
N PRO A 282 7.94 2.03 -3.78
CA PRO A 282 9.02 2.99 -3.54
C PRO A 282 8.49 4.33 -2.99
N PHE A 283 9.31 4.96 -2.13
CA PHE A 283 8.97 6.26 -1.57
C PHE A 283 9.38 7.40 -2.53
N PRO A 284 8.54 8.40 -2.80
CA PRO A 284 8.83 9.50 -3.73
C PRO A 284 9.80 10.54 -3.13
N ARG A 285 11.05 10.13 -2.88
CA ARG A 285 12.08 10.89 -2.15
C ARG A 285 12.39 12.21 -2.80
N GLU A 286 12.65 12.21 -4.11
CA GLU A 286 13.05 13.42 -4.83
C GLU A 286 11.93 14.46 -4.84
N ALA A 287 10.68 14.00 -5.01
CA ALA A 287 9.52 14.88 -4.98
C ALA A 287 9.29 15.48 -3.56
N LEU A 288 9.46 14.65 -2.51
CA LEU A 288 9.41 15.13 -1.13
C LEU A 288 10.51 16.17 -0.87
N ALA A 289 11.75 15.90 -1.31
CA ALA A 289 12.87 16.82 -1.13
C ALA A 289 12.62 18.17 -1.81
N ALA A 290 12.14 18.14 -3.05
CA ALA A 290 11.79 19.36 -3.78
C ALA A 290 10.69 20.17 -3.07
N ALA A 291 9.67 19.50 -2.53
CA ALA A 291 8.58 20.14 -1.80
C ALA A 291 8.98 20.64 -0.41
N ALA A 292 9.93 19.99 0.26
CA ALA A 292 10.31 20.30 1.65
C ALA A 292 11.44 21.34 1.77
N LYS A 293 12.23 21.54 0.73
CA LYS A 293 13.43 22.38 0.77
C LYS A 293 13.15 23.80 1.27
N GLY A 294 13.83 24.17 2.38
CA GLY A 294 13.71 25.49 3.04
C GLY A 294 12.38 25.69 3.77
N ARG A 295 11.62 24.64 4.04
CA ARG A 295 10.32 24.71 4.70
C ARG A 295 10.33 23.98 6.03
N LYS A 296 9.45 24.38 6.92
CA LYS A 296 9.10 23.61 8.11
C LYS A 296 8.25 22.41 7.69
N VAL A 297 8.53 21.24 8.23
CA VAL A 297 7.83 20.00 7.86
C VAL A 297 7.06 19.48 9.07
N MET A 298 5.77 19.24 8.86
CA MET A 298 4.89 18.61 9.84
C MET A 298 4.27 17.34 9.25
N VAL A 299 4.32 16.24 9.99
CA VAL A 299 3.70 14.96 9.60
C VAL A 299 2.40 14.76 10.37
N ILE A 300 1.34 14.38 9.68
CA ILE A 300 0.09 13.88 10.27
C ILE A 300 -0.03 12.39 10.00
N ALA A 301 -0.14 11.59 11.08
CA ALA A 301 -0.20 10.14 10.99
C ALA A 301 -1.14 9.53 12.04
N LEU A 302 -1.56 8.29 11.81
CA LEU A 302 -2.31 7.47 12.77
C LEU A 302 -1.41 6.29 13.21
N ASP A 303 -0.21 6.63 13.69
CA ASP A 303 0.80 5.69 14.15
C ASP A 303 1.69 6.31 15.25
N ALA A 304 2.63 5.55 15.78
CA ALA A 304 3.56 5.99 16.82
C ALA A 304 4.81 6.71 16.28
N GLY A 305 4.81 7.17 15.03
CA GLY A 305 5.90 7.90 14.39
C GLY A 305 6.62 7.13 13.26
N GLN A 306 6.18 5.91 12.93
CA GLN A 306 6.81 5.09 11.88
C GLN A 306 6.86 5.82 10.52
N PHE A 307 5.78 6.49 10.14
CA PHE A 307 5.77 7.30 8.93
C PHE A 307 6.66 8.54 9.04
N ALA A 308 6.64 9.23 10.17
CA ALA A 308 7.49 10.41 10.39
C ALA A 308 8.98 10.04 10.32
N ASP A 309 9.38 8.88 10.84
CA ASP A 309 10.75 8.39 10.78
C ASP A 309 11.17 8.10 9.33
N ASP A 310 10.25 7.59 8.50
CA ASP A 310 10.55 7.39 7.07
C ASP A 310 10.62 8.71 6.30
N VAL A 311 9.80 9.71 6.64
CA VAL A 311 9.91 11.08 6.12
C VAL A 311 11.29 11.67 6.49
N ARG A 312 11.71 11.58 7.74
CA ARG A 312 13.05 12.02 8.20
C ARG A 312 14.17 11.33 7.45
N LEU A 313 14.09 10.01 7.31
CA LEU A 313 15.07 9.20 6.59
C LEU A 313 15.21 9.64 5.12
N ASN A 314 14.09 9.86 4.44
CA ASN A 314 14.10 10.23 3.02
C ASN A 314 14.59 11.67 2.82
N LEU A 315 14.25 12.62 3.69
CA LEU A 315 14.80 13.97 3.68
C LEU A 315 16.32 13.96 3.94
N ALA A 316 16.80 13.22 4.93
CA ALA A 316 18.22 13.09 5.24
C ALA A 316 19.00 12.46 4.05
N LYS A 317 18.48 11.41 3.42
CA LYS A 317 19.06 10.79 2.23
C LYS A 317 19.11 11.73 1.01
N ALA A 318 18.20 12.69 0.94
CA ALA A 318 18.17 13.74 -0.09
C ALA A 318 19.08 14.95 0.25
N GLY A 319 19.82 14.91 1.36
CA GLY A 319 20.71 15.98 1.78
C GLY A 319 20.04 17.13 2.53
N LEU A 320 18.78 16.95 2.97
CA LEU A 320 17.99 17.93 3.70
C LEU A 320 18.01 17.62 5.21
N GLY A 321 19.20 17.63 5.81
CA GLY A 321 19.40 17.25 7.22
C GLY A 321 18.72 18.18 8.22
N GLN A 322 18.62 19.49 7.93
CA GLN A 322 17.94 20.45 8.80
C GLN A 322 16.42 20.23 8.81
N GLU A 323 15.83 20.08 7.61
CA GLU A 323 14.41 19.79 7.47
C GLU A 323 14.07 18.42 8.10
N ALA A 324 14.94 17.42 7.94
CA ALA A 324 14.77 16.11 8.56
C ALA A 324 14.76 16.19 10.09
N ALA A 325 15.70 16.95 10.69
CA ALA A 325 15.78 17.16 12.14
C ALA A 325 14.58 17.96 12.68
N GLY A 326 14.04 18.87 11.88
CA GLY A 326 12.91 19.74 12.23
C GLY A 326 11.53 19.14 11.92
N VAL A 327 11.42 17.85 11.58
CA VAL A 327 10.11 17.21 11.32
C VAL A 327 9.30 17.09 12.61
N GLU A 328 8.20 17.81 12.68
CA GLU A 328 7.21 17.71 13.76
C GLU A 328 6.18 16.63 13.48
N LEU A 329 5.71 15.93 14.52
CA LEU A 329 4.72 14.87 14.42
C LEU A 329 3.43 15.24 15.14
N VAL A 330 2.32 15.12 14.43
CA VAL A 330 0.97 15.18 15.01
C VAL A 330 0.32 13.82 14.77
N SER A 331 0.13 13.05 15.84
CA SER A 331 -0.37 11.68 15.71
C SER A 331 -1.42 11.32 16.76
N ARG A 332 -2.21 10.31 16.40
CA ARG A 332 -3.11 9.59 17.29
C ARG A 332 -2.91 8.09 17.07
N MET A 333 -3.24 7.31 18.09
CA MET A 333 -3.13 5.85 18.10
C MET A 333 -4.37 5.22 18.73
N GLY A 334 -4.47 3.89 18.65
CA GLY A 334 -5.54 3.13 19.31
C GLY A 334 -6.91 3.34 18.70
N GLY A 335 -6.98 3.71 17.41
CA GLY A 335 -8.24 3.96 16.71
C GLY A 335 -8.76 5.39 16.81
N GLN A 336 -8.00 6.29 17.45
CA GLN A 336 -8.30 7.72 17.46
C GLN A 336 -7.75 8.38 16.19
N VAL A 337 -8.50 9.34 15.66
CA VAL A 337 -8.12 10.09 14.45
C VAL A 337 -7.67 11.50 14.85
N VAL A 338 -6.61 12.00 14.22
CA VAL A 338 -6.18 13.41 14.37
C VAL A 338 -7.31 14.30 13.86
N THR A 339 -7.70 15.29 14.64
CA THR A 339 -8.69 16.29 14.17
C THR A 339 -7.99 17.44 13.43
N VAL A 340 -8.75 18.18 12.62
CA VAL A 340 -8.25 19.39 11.96
C VAL A 340 -7.79 20.41 13.01
N ASP A 341 -8.53 20.55 14.12
CA ASP A 341 -8.19 21.46 15.20
C ASP A 341 -6.87 21.07 15.88
N ASP A 342 -6.63 19.78 16.16
CA ASP A 342 -5.34 19.29 16.67
C ASP A 342 -4.19 19.69 15.74
N ALA A 343 -4.37 19.46 14.42
CA ALA A 343 -3.36 19.72 13.41
C ALA A 343 -3.10 21.23 13.22
N VAL A 344 -4.15 22.06 13.21
CA VAL A 344 -4.04 23.53 13.16
C VAL A 344 -3.31 24.07 14.40
N ALA A 345 -3.68 23.60 15.59
CA ALA A 345 -3.04 24.03 16.85
C ALA A 345 -1.54 23.64 16.89
N ALA A 346 -1.19 22.46 16.36
CA ALA A 346 0.20 22.04 16.26
C ALA A 346 0.97 22.87 15.23
N ALA A 347 0.41 23.09 14.05
CA ALA A 347 1.04 23.90 12.99
C ALA A 347 1.37 25.32 13.45
N LYS A 348 0.47 25.96 14.21
CA LYS A 348 0.69 27.31 14.80
C LYS A 348 1.86 27.37 15.78
N LYS A 349 2.27 26.25 16.38
CA LYS A 349 3.45 26.21 17.27
C LYS A 349 4.76 26.06 16.49
N VAL A 350 4.67 25.57 15.26
CA VAL A 350 5.82 25.33 14.38
C VAL A 350 6.16 26.57 13.57
N VAL A 351 5.18 27.41 13.23
CA VAL A 351 5.35 28.66 12.48
C VAL A 351 5.89 29.75 13.38
#